data_d29d9d1af02273c405a96883562674dc
#
_entry.id   d29d9d1af02273c405a96883562674dc
#
_cell.length_a   1.000
_cell.length_b   1.000
_cell.length_c   1.000
_cell.angle_alpha   90.00
_cell.angle_beta   90.00
_cell.angle_gamma   90.00
#
_symmetry.space_group_name_H-M   'P 1'
#
loop_
_entity.id
_entity.type
_entity.pdbx_description
1 polymer ?
#
loop_
_entity_poly.entity_id
_entity_poly.type
_entity_poly.pdbx_seq_one_letter_code
_entity_poly.pdbx_strand_id
1 'polypeptide(L)'
;MQIAKTMGATVTGVCSTAKMEMVRSLGADHVVDYTKDDVTTNGETYDVILDAGAYRSTFDYTRSLAPTGVYVLVGGEMKRTWQMLLLGRLRSKKGGKQYTMFVARANRPDLAKLAELMDQGTLRPVIGARYPLAHAAEAVSIMEQGKAVGKVVITVSE
;
A
#
# COMPACT_ATOMS: atom_id res chain seq x y z
N MET A 1 0.55 6.27 -2.45
CA MET A 1 -0.49 6.96 -3.23
C MET A 1 -0.14 8.44 -3.41
N GLN A 2 -0.21 9.31 -2.40
CA GLN A 2 0.07 10.76 -2.54
C GLN A 2 1.43 11.04 -3.21
N ILE A 3 2.50 10.39 -2.78
CA ILE A 3 3.83 10.52 -3.40
C ILE A 3 3.80 10.13 -4.89
N ALA A 4 3.10 9.07 -5.27
CA ALA A 4 2.98 8.69 -6.67
C ALA A 4 2.25 9.77 -7.50
N LYS A 5 1.24 10.43 -6.92
CA LYS A 5 0.56 11.57 -7.55
C LYS A 5 1.50 12.75 -7.79
N THR A 6 2.43 13.04 -6.86
CA THR A 6 3.42 14.12 -7.08
C THR A 6 4.40 13.81 -8.20
N MET A 7 4.55 12.54 -8.54
CA MET A 7 5.39 12.07 -9.66
C MET A 7 4.62 12.00 -11.00
N GLY A 8 3.35 12.46 -11.01
CA GLY A 8 2.50 12.46 -12.21
C GLY A 8 1.86 11.12 -12.55
N ALA A 9 1.91 10.13 -11.64
CA ALA A 9 1.31 8.83 -11.90
C ALA A 9 -0.22 8.86 -11.85
N THR A 10 -0.86 8.07 -12.71
CA THR A 10 -2.26 7.66 -12.54
C THR A 10 -2.32 6.57 -11.48
N VAL A 11 -3.09 6.78 -10.42
CA VAL A 11 -3.09 5.90 -9.25
C VAL A 11 -4.45 5.22 -9.07
N THR A 12 -4.43 3.90 -9.09
CA THR A 12 -5.56 3.06 -8.67
C THR A 12 -5.34 2.59 -7.23
N GLY A 13 -6.21 2.99 -6.32
CA GLY A 13 -6.20 2.53 -4.93
C GLY A 13 -7.10 1.30 -4.76
N VAL A 14 -6.58 0.24 -4.14
CA VAL A 14 -7.35 -0.98 -3.83
C VAL A 14 -7.57 -1.05 -2.32
N CYS A 15 -8.84 -1.04 -1.90
CA CYS A 15 -9.19 -1.01 -0.47
C CYS A 15 -10.55 -1.68 -0.22
N SER A 16 -10.98 -1.78 1.03
CA SER A 16 -12.35 -2.19 1.37
C SER A 16 -13.33 -1.04 1.19
N THR A 17 -14.63 -1.36 1.08
CA THR A 17 -15.73 -0.39 0.94
C THR A 17 -15.60 0.78 1.93
N ALA A 18 -15.35 0.49 3.19
CA ALA A 18 -15.26 1.49 4.26
C ALA A 18 -14.11 2.51 4.09
N LYS A 19 -13.10 2.21 3.26
CA LYS A 19 -11.92 3.06 3.05
C LYS A 19 -11.95 3.82 1.72
N MET A 20 -12.93 3.59 0.87
CA MET A 20 -12.97 4.15 -0.49
C MET A 20 -12.96 5.68 -0.51
N GLU A 21 -13.78 6.32 0.32
CA GLU A 21 -13.85 7.78 0.44
C GLU A 21 -12.48 8.38 0.82
N MET A 22 -11.83 7.79 1.82
CA MET A 22 -10.49 8.22 2.23
C MET A 22 -9.48 8.05 1.10
N VAL A 23 -9.52 6.93 0.38
CA VAL A 23 -8.59 6.66 -0.73
C VAL A 23 -8.79 7.67 -1.86
N ARG A 24 -10.04 8.04 -2.19
CA ARG A 24 -10.35 9.12 -3.15
C ARG A 24 -9.83 10.47 -2.67
N SER A 25 -10.07 10.83 -1.41
CA SER A 25 -9.63 12.10 -0.83
C SER A 25 -8.10 12.26 -0.80
N LEU A 26 -7.36 11.15 -0.83
CA LEU A 26 -5.90 11.12 -0.92
C LEU A 26 -5.36 11.19 -2.36
N GLY A 27 -6.24 11.43 -3.35
CA GLY A 27 -5.88 11.68 -4.73
C GLY A 27 -5.77 10.44 -5.62
N ALA A 28 -6.42 9.32 -5.25
CA ALA A 28 -6.55 8.20 -6.18
C ALA A 28 -7.45 8.59 -7.35
N ASP A 29 -6.99 8.34 -8.58
CA ASP A 29 -7.78 8.57 -9.80
C ASP A 29 -8.87 7.50 -9.93
N HIS A 30 -8.55 6.27 -9.56
CA HIS A 30 -9.46 5.14 -9.55
C HIS A 30 -9.42 4.43 -8.19
N VAL A 31 -10.56 3.86 -7.79
CA VAL A 31 -10.64 3.08 -6.53
C VAL A 31 -11.39 1.79 -6.78
N VAL A 32 -10.77 0.68 -6.44
CA VAL A 32 -11.34 -0.67 -6.53
C VAL A 32 -11.64 -1.19 -5.13
N ASP A 33 -12.85 -1.62 -4.91
CA ASP A 33 -13.29 -2.30 -3.69
C ASP A 33 -13.00 -3.80 -3.80
N TYR A 34 -11.93 -4.28 -3.16
CA TYR A 34 -11.54 -5.68 -3.24
C TYR A 34 -12.55 -6.65 -2.62
N THR A 35 -13.55 -6.14 -1.87
CA THR A 35 -14.62 -6.97 -1.30
C THR A 35 -15.71 -7.30 -2.32
N LYS A 36 -15.74 -6.61 -3.44
CA LYS A 36 -16.73 -6.74 -4.50
C LYS A 36 -16.09 -7.10 -5.84
N ASP A 37 -14.95 -6.52 -6.13
CA ASP A 37 -14.29 -6.60 -7.42
C ASP A 37 -12.88 -7.19 -7.30
N ASP A 38 -12.46 -7.93 -8.30
CA ASP A 38 -11.10 -8.47 -8.39
C ASP A 38 -10.25 -7.60 -9.32
N VAL A 39 -9.36 -6.81 -8.73
CA VAL A 39 -8.42 -5.95 -9.45
C VAL A 39 -7.54 -6.74 -10.45
N THR A 40 -7.39 -8.05 -10.25
CA THR A 40 -6.57 -8.89 -11.15
C THR A 40 -7.34 -9.37 -12.37
N THR A 41 -8.64 -9.14 -12.44
CA THR A 41 -9.52 -9.63 -13.53
C THR A 41 -10.38 -8.52 -14.14
N ASN A 42 -10.19 -7.27 -13.74
CA ASN A 42 -10.96 -6.13 -14.25
C ASN A 42 -10.57 -5.67 -15.66
N GLY A 43 -9.58 -6.32 -16.29
CA GLY A 43 -9.09 -5.99 -17.64
C GLY A 43 -8.03 -4.88 -17.67
N GLU A 44 -7.77 -4.21 -16.56
CA GLU A 44 -6.79 -3.14 -16.48
C GLU A 44 -5.37 -3.68 -16.34
N THR A 45 -4.40 -2.91 -16.82
CA THR A 45 -2.97 -3.22 -16.65
C THR A 45 -2.23 -2.05 -16.02
N TYR A 46 -1.24 -2.38 -15.18
CA TYR A 46 -0.49 -1.43 -14.37
C TYR A 46 1.00 -1.56 -14.63
N ASP A 47 1.68 -0.42 -14.76
CA ASP A 47 3.15 -0.39 -14.88
C ASP A 47 3.83 -0.75 -13.56
N VAL A 48 3.23 -0.36 -12.43
CA VAL A 48 3.74 -0.67 -11.09
C VAL A 48 2.59 -1.11 -10.19
N ILE A 49 2.76 -2.25 -9.52
CA ILE A 49 1.85 -2.71 -8.47
C ILE A 49 2.62 -2.74 -7.15
N LEU A 50 2.21 -1.91 -6.18
CA LEU A 50 2.73 -1.92 -4.81
C LEU A 50 1.76 -2.70 -3.92
N ASP A 51 2.13 -3.92 -3.54
CA ASP A 51 1.29 -4.79 -2.73
C ASP A 51 1.74 -4.74 -1.26
N ALA A 52 1.01 -3.94 -0.46
CA ALA A 52 1.25 -3.77 0.97
C ALA A 52 0.48 -4.78 1.84
N GLY A 53 -0.57 -5.40 1.30
CA GLY A 53 -1.42 -6.35 2.02
C GLY A 53 -1.04 -7.80 1.81
N ALA A 54 -0.61 -8.14 0.61
CA ALA A 54 -0.19 -9.46 0.16
C ALA A 54 -1.16 -10.61 0.53
N TYR A 55 -2.46 -10.33 0.47
CA TYR A 55 -3.49 -11.33 0.76
C TYR A 55 -3.64 -12.36 -0.36
N ARG A 56 -3.36 -11.96 -1.62
CA ARG A 56 -3.41 -12.82 -2.80
C ARG A 56 -2.03 -13.40 -3.12
N SER A 57 -2.02 -14.43 -3.98
CA SER A 57 -0.75 -14.88 -4.53
C SER A 57 -0.11 -13.77 -5.36
N THR A 58 1.18 -13.54 -5.17
CA THR A 58 1.97 -12.58 -5.96
C THR A 58 1.77 -12.77 -7.48
N PHE A 59 1.56 -14.01 -7.91
CA PHE A 59 1.44 -14.32 -9.33
C PHE A 59 0.04 -14.16 -9.91
N ASP A 60 -0.97 -13.96 -9.07
CA ASP A 60 -2.32 -13.61 -9.54
C ASP A 60 -2.31 -12.24 -10.21
N TYR A 61 -1.41 -11.35 -9.78
CA TYR A 61 -1.21 -10.03 -10.39
C TYR A 61 -0.48 -10.04 -11.74
N THR A 62 0.02 -11.20 -12.20
CA THR A 62 0.77 -11.30 -13.47
C THR A 62 -0.04 -10.78 -14.66
N ARG A 63 -1.34 -11.04 -14.70
CA ARG A 63 -2.22 -10.61 -15.79
C ARG A 63 -2.51 -9.11 -15.77
N SER A 64 -2.44 -8.49 -14.59
CA SER A 64 -2.66 -7.06 -14.41
C SER A 64 -1.39 -6.23 -14.49
N LEU A 65 -0.22 -6.84 -14.72
CA LEU A 65 1.01 -6.12 -15.02
C LEU A 65 1.12 -5.85 -16.51
N ALA A 66 1.51 -4.63 -16.87
CA ALA A 66 1.93 -4.27 -18.21
C ALA A 66 3.10 -5.16 -18.68
N PRO A 67 3.41 -5.24 -19.99
CA PRO A 67 4.48 -6.11 -20.51
C PRO A 67 5.85 -5.94 -19.83
N THR A 68 6.19 -4.72 -19.40
CA THR A 68 7.42 -4.37 -18.66
C THR A 68 7.14 -3.97 -17.24
N GLY A 69 5.95 -4.29 -16.72
CA GLY A 69 5.48 -3.85 -15.40
C GLY A 69 6.25 -4.48 -14.25
N VAL A 70 6.26 -3.76 -13.13
CA VAL A 70 6.96 -4.14 -11.90
C VAL A 70 5.98 -4.42 -10.78
N TYR A 71 6.03 -5.61 -10.21
CA TYR A 71 5.35 -5.95 -8.97
C TYR A 71 6.31 -5.80 -7.79
N VAL A 72 5.91 -5.05 -6.78
CA VAL A 72 6.69 -4.79 -5.57
C VAL A 72 5.92 -5.29 -4.36
N LEU A 73 6.42 -6.33 -3.71
CA LEU A 73 5.92 -6.78 -2.41
C LEU A 73 6.47 -5.86 -1.33
N VAL A 74 5.60 -5.15 -0.61
CA VAL A 74 5.99 -4.20 0.44
C VAL A 74 5.81 -4.78 1.85
N GLY A 75 4.91 -5.74 2.01
CA GLY A 75 4.61 -6.39 3.29
C GLY A 75 3.65 -7.55 3.12
N GLY A 76 3.06 -8.02 4.21
CA GLY A 76 2.04 -9.06 4.20
C GLY A 76 2.51 -10.39 4.81
N GLU A 77 1.84 -11.49 4.46
CA GLU A 77 2.10 -12.80 5.04
C GLU A 77 3.50 -13.34 4.70
N MET A 78 4.15 -13.97 5.66
CA MET A 78 5.46 -14.63 5.50
C MET A 78 5.47 -15.62 4.33
N LYS A 79 4.36 -16.30 4.08
CA LYS A 79 4.20 -17.21 2.95
C LYS A 79 4.43 -16.52 1.60
N ARG A 80 4.02 -15.26 1.44
CA ARG A 80 4.21 -14.48 0.22
C ARG A 80 5.66 -14.07 0.03
N THR A 81 6.33 -13.74 1.13
CA THR A 81 7.77 -13.48 1.14
C THR A 81 8.56 -14.69 0.63
N TRP A 82 8.28 -15.88 1.15
CA TRP A 82 8.91 -17.12 0.67
C TRP A 82 8.58 -17.42 -0.80
N GLN A 83 7.33 -17.23 -1.20
CA GLN A 83 6.92 -17.38 -2.60
C GLN A 83 7.72 -16.46 -3.52
N MET A 84 7.92 -15.19 -3.11
CA MET A 84 8.69 -14.21 -3.87
C MET A 84 10.18 -14.59 -3.94
N LEU A 85 10.79 -14.99 -2.83
CA LEU A 85 12.20 -15.38 -2.78
C LEU A 85 12.51 -16.58 -3.67
N LEU A 86 11.64 -17.60 -3.69
CA LEU A 86 11.86 -18.82 -4.44
C LEU A 86 11.55 -18.67 -5.94
N LEU A 87 10.47 -17.97 -6.28
CA LEU A 87 9.93 -17.99 -7.64
C LEU A 87 10.01 -16.63 -8.36
N GLY A 88 10.17 -15.52 -7.63
CA GLY A 88 10.16 -14.17 -8.22
C GLY A 88 11.26 -13.99 -9.27
N ARG A 89 12.47 -14.45 -8.97
CA ARG A 89 13.62 -14.34 -9.87
C ARG A 89 13.49 -15.18 -11.15
N LEU A 90 12.86 -16.34 -11.04
CA LEU A 90 12.60 -17.23 -12.19
C LEU A 90 11.54 -16.64 -13.12
N ARG A 91 10.51 -16.00 -12.58
CA ARG A 91 9.44 -15.37 -13.34
C ARG A 91 9.86 -14.04 -13.96
N SER A 92 10.70 -13.25 -13.31
CA SER A 92 11.27 -12.03 -13.87
C SER A 92 12.07 -12.29 -15.17
N LYS A 93 12.65 -13.48 -15.32
CA LYS A 93 13.44 -13.84 -16.52
C LYS A 93 12.60 -14.23 -17.76
N LYS A 94 11.31 -14.56 -17.58
CA LYS A 94 10.50 -15.20 -18.63
C LYS A 94 9.56 -14.28 -19.41
N GLY A 95 9.51 -12.95 -19.18
CA GLY A 95 8.46 -12.17 -19.87
C GLY A 95 8.55 -10.65 -19.75
N GLY A 96 9.71 -10.08 -19.46
CA GLY A 96 9.86 -8.61 -19.32
C GLY A 96 9.29 -8.05 -18.01
N LYS A 97 8.33 -8.73 -17.38
CA LYS A 97 7.75 -8.33 -16.09
C LYS A 97 8.73 -8.58 -14.95
N GLN A 98 8.79 -7.66 -14.01
CA GLN A 98 9.69 -7.73 -12.87
C GLN A 98 8.93 -8.01 -11.58
N TYR A 99 9.51 -8.84 -10.72
CA TYR A 99 8.97 -9.13 -9.38
C TYR A 99 10.07 -8.86 -8.36
N THR A 100 9.81 -7.94 -7.46
CA THR A 100 10.76 -7.52 -6.43
C THR A 100 10.10 -7.39 -5.08
N MET A 101 10.92 -7.30 -4.04
CA MET A 101 10.47 -7.07 -2.67
C MET A 101 11.15 -5.80 -2.14
N PHE A 102 10.37 -4.96 -1.50
CA PHE A 102 10.85 -3.76 -0.85
C PHE A 102 10.99 -4.01 0.65
N VAL A 103 12.20 -3.80 1.15
CA VAL A 103 12.48 -3.81 2.59
C VAL A 103 12.85 -2.39 3.01
N ALA A 104 11.97 -1.76 3.80
CA ALA A 104 12.19 -0.42 4.28
C ALA A 104 13.38 -0.39 5.25
N ARG A 105 14.32 0.54 5.00
CA ARG A 105 15.38 0.88 5.94
C ARG A 105 15.23 2.35 6.31
N ALA A 106 14.90 2.60 7.58
CA ALA A 106 14.80 3.96 8.07
C ALA A 106 16.16 4.68 7.93
N ASN A 107 16.14 5.85 7.29
CA ASN A 107 17.31 6.69 7.14
C ASN A 107 16.92 8.17 7.26
N ARG A 108 17.86 9.02 7.64
CA ARG A 108 17.60 10.46 7.85
C ARG A 108 17.20 11.21 6.58
N PRO A 109 17.83 11.00 5.41
CA PRO A 109 17.45 11.68 4.18
C PRO A 109 16.00 11.45 3.79
N ASP A 110 15.51 10.20 3.82
CA ASP A 110 14.12 9.88 3.47
C ASP A 110 13.13 10.50 4.46
N LEU A 111 13.45 10.48 5.77
CA LEU A 111 12.62 11.13 6.79
C LEU A 111 12.56 12.64 6.59
N ALA A 112 13.69 13.29 6.28
CA ALA A 112 13.73 14.71 5.99
C ALA A 112 12.88 15.06 4.76
N LYS A 113 12.96 14.23 3.70
CA LYS A 113 12.13 14.44 2.50
C LYS A 113 10.63 14.27 2.77
N LEU A 114 10.27 13.30 3.60
CA LEU A 114 8.87 13.13 4.02
C LEU A 114 8.38 14.34 4.83
N ALA A 115 9.20 14.86 5.75
CA ALA A 115 8.88 16.07 6.50
C ALA A 115 8.67 17.28 5.58
N GLU A 116 9.58 17.51 4.63
CA GLU A 116 9.45 18.57 3.62
C GLU A 116 8.12 18.47 2.84
N LEU A 117 7.75 17.26 2.38
CA LEU A 117 6.49 17.04 1.67
C LEU A 117 5.26 17.32 2.56
N MET A 118 5.37 17.05 3.86
CA MET A 118 4.32 17.36 4.84
C MET A 118 4.22 18.85 5.08
N ASP A 119 5.33 19.57 5.25
CA ASP A 119 5.38 21.02 5.44
C ASP A 119 4.81 21.76 4.22
N GLN A 120 5.08 21.26 3.02
CA GLN A 120 4.51 21.78 1.77
C GLN A 120 3.01 21.44 1.59
N GLY A 121 2.43 20.64 2.49
CA GLY A 121 1.05 20.16 2.39
C GLY A 121 0.80 19.17 1.25
N THR A 122 1.86 18.71 0.59
CA THR A 122 1.81 17.74 -0.51
C THR A 122 1.53 16.32 -0.01
N LEU A 123 2.07 15.98 1.16
CA LEU A 123 1.80 14.73 1.88
C LEU A 123 1.00 15.04 3.15
N ARG A 124 -0.21 14.50 3.23
CA ARG A 124 -1.11 14.71 4.37
C ARG A 124 -1.46 13.38 5.02
N PRO A 125 -0.89 13.06 6.21
CA PRO A 125 -1.30 11.88 6.96
C PRO A 125 -2.76 12.00 7.42
N VAL A 126 -3.56 10.99 7.15
CA VAL A 126 -4.93 10.91 7.67
C VAL A 126 -4.88 10.33 9.07
N ILE A 127 -5.27 11.10 10.07
CA ILE A 127 -5.46 10.62 11.44
C ILE A 127 -6.90 10.20 11.58
N GLY A 128 -7.14 8.87 11.66
CA GLY A 128 -8.47 8.30 11.76
C GLY A 128 -9.01 8.25 13.19
N ALA A 129 -8.13 8.11 14.18
CA ALA A 129 -8.50 8.10 15.59
C ALA A 129 -7.36 8.57 16.49
N ARG A 130 -7.72 9.12 17.65
CA ARG A 130 -6.79 9.50 18.72
C ARG A 130 -7.25 8.82 20.00
N TYR A 131 -6.34 8.20 20.73
CA TYR A 131 -6.60 7.54 21.99
C TYR A 131 -5.66 8.08 23.06
N PRO A 132 -6.14 8.32 24.30
CA PRO A 132 -5.24 8.56 25.42
C PRO A 132 -4.46 7.27 25.75
N LEU A 133 -3.32 7.39 26.41
CA LEU A 133 -2.45 6.26 26.74
C LEU A 133 -3.20 5.15 27.49
N ALA A 134 -4.13 5.49 28.37
CA ALA A 134 -4.97 4.53 29.10
C ALA A 134 -5.79 3.58 28.20
N HIS A 135 -6.07 3.99 26.95
CA HIS A 135 -6.82 3.23 25.95
C HIS A 135 -5.92 2.63 24.85
N ALA A 136 -4.62 2.52 25.08
CA ALA A 136 -3.68 1.98 24.08
C ALA A 136 -4.03 0.56 23.64
N ALA A 137 -4.51 -0.30 24.54
CA ALA A 137 -4.93 -1.67 24.22
C ALA A 137 -6.11 -1.69 23.22
N GLU A 138 -7.08 -0.78 23.38
CA GLU A 138 -8.20 -0.63 22.45
C GLU A 138 -7.70 -0.17 21.05
N ALA A 139 -6.79 0.80 21.03
CA ALA A 139 -6.19 1.30 19.78
C ALA A 139 -5.47 0.18 19.02
N VAL A 140 -4.71 -0.68 19.71
CA VAL A 140 -4.03 -1.84 19.11
C VAL A 140 -5.05 -2.84 18.57
N SER A 141 -6.10 -3.16 19.35
CA SER A 141 -7.15 -4.10 18.93
C SER A 141 -7.85 -3.66 17.64
N ILE A 142 -8.14 -2.36 17.48
CA ILE A 142 -8.73 -1.82 16.25
C ILE A 142 -7.78 -2.00 15.05
N MET A 143 -6.49 -1.84 15.25
CA MET A 143 -5.49 -2.06 14.19
C MET A 143 -5.40 -3.55 13.81
N GLU A 144 -5.34 -4.45 14.78
CA GLU A 144 -5.30 -5.91 14.57
C GLU A 144 -6.53 -6.42 13.80
N GLN A 145 -7.70 -5.86 14.09
CA GLN A 145 -8.95 -6.16 13.38
C GLN A 145 -9.03 -5.57 11.97
N GLY A 146 -8.01 -4.82 11.53
CA GLY A 146 -8.00 -4.15 10.22
C GLY A 146 -9.03 -3.04 10.06
N LYS A 147 -9.69 -2.62 11.16
CA LYS A 147 -10.75 -1.60 11.17
C LYS A 147 -10.22 -0.17 11.16
N ALA A 148 -8.94 0.03 11.39
CA ALA A 148 -8.33 1.36 11.37
C ALA A 148 -8.47 2.01 9.99
N VAL A 149 -8.97 3.24 9.97
CA VAL A 149 -9.05 4.10 8.79
C VAL A 149 -8.03 5.24 8.97
N GLY A 150 -6.93 5.17 8.24
CA GLY A 150 -5.81 6.11 8.44
C GLY A 150 -4.91 5.70 9.62
N LYS A 151 -4.23 6.68 10.21
CA LYS A 151 -3.33 6.49 11.35
C LYS A 151 -4.09 6.52 12.67
N VAL A 152 -3.71 5.65 13.58
CA VAL A 152 -4.17 5.68 14.98
C VAL A 152 -3.06 6.33 15.81
N VAL A 153 -3.40 7.36 16.55
CA VAL A 153 -2.46 8.13 17.39
C VAL A 153 -2.77 7.89 18.85
N ILE A 154 -1.75 7.60 19.65
CA ILE A 154 -1.87 7.52 21.11
C ILE A 154 -1.26 8.80 21.69
N THR A 155 -2.05 9.55 22.46
CA THR A 155 -1.60 10.76 23.14
C THR A 155 -1.09 10.37 24.53
N VAL A 156 0.18 10.69 24.79
CA VAL A 156 0.86 10.30 26.06
C VAL A 156 0.74 11.41 27.12
N SER A 157 0.60 12.65 26.70
CA SER A 157 0.36 13.81 27.58
C SER A 157 -0.70 14.70 26.95
N GLU A 158 -1.44 15.42 27.80
CA GLU A 158 -2.28 16.55 27.39
C GLU A 158 -1.42 17.76 27.03
#